data_fd208b9e89e5b6ce1e4d966257f8dc37
#
_entry.id   fd208b9e89e5b6ce1e4d966257f8dc37
#
_cell.length_a   1.000
_cell.length_b   1.000
_cell.length_c   1.000
_cell.angle_alpha   90.00
_cell.angle_beta   90.00
_cell.angle_gamma   90.00
#
_symmetry.space_group_name_H-M   'P 1'
#
loop_
_entity.id
_entity.type
_entity.pdbx_description
1 polymer ?
#
loop_
_entity_poly.entity_id
_entity_poly.type
_entity_poly.pdbx_seq_one_letter_code
_entity_poly.pdbx_strand_id
1 'polypeptide(L)'
;MNMVHHHFWATLTTNRKAFTAGLAILLIFFALWLLIRSLSSAVIENHPSKSSKNAGPIVLELNETQLATIKLEKIVNYDFQQTRLSVGTIEFNQNKLVTVFPQYQGRILNSHPNIGDTVKEGDLLFIMQSPDLLAAVSNLITVSGTNLLQRKNLERAKTLVKSNAISQQQADQVTSDQQSAEGAMKVARDNVRIFGKTDAEIDKIIAERRAEPELIVTSPITGIVTDRNAAPGSWVQPGVAPAPYTIADTSTMWMVANVVENDAPLIQIGQEVTASVAAYPDRLFAGKIIVIGTAIDPNTRRVFARCEIADPDHLLRAGMFAKFNIRIKDPVRSPAINQNGIVRESNGDISAWTTTDRKHFTRKTLQIGQRQGNMVQILSGLEEGEQVVSDGAIFLSNEVTINALD
;
A
#
# COMPACT_ATOMS: atom_id res chain seq x y z
N MET A 1 -20.20 -57.98 -25.33
CA MET A 1 -19.27 -58.65 -26.28
C MET A 1 -17.88 -58.37 -25.69
N ASN A 2 -17.52 -59.21 -24.79
CA ASN A 2 -16.50 -60.24 -24.79
C ASN A 2 -15.04 -59.78 -24.72
N MET A 3 -14.42 -60.26 -23.59
CA MET A 3 -12.99 -60.60 -23.41
C MET A 3 -12.04 -59.40 -23.26
N VAL A 4 -11.36 -59.24 -22.11
CA VAL A 4 -10.27 -60.07 -21.57
C VAL A 4 -10.16 -59.87 -20.04
N HIS A 5 -10.61 -60.84 -19.27
CA HIS A 5 -10.11 -61.18 -17.93
C HIS A 5 -9.14 -62.34 -18.14
N HIS A 6 -7.95 -62.23 -17.63
CA HIS A 6 -6.95 -63.25 -17.24
C HIS A 6 -5.54 -62.68 -17.51
N HIS A 7 -4.85 -62.26 -16.49
CA HIS A 7 -3.43 -62.52 -16.17
C HIS A 7 -2.97 -61.58 -15.02
N PHE A 8 -3.34 -61.97 -13.80
CA PHE A 8 -2.75 -61.35 -12.64
C PHE A 8 -2.69 -62.30 -11.41
N TRP A 9 -2.23 -63.54 -11.60
CA TRP A 9 -1.94 -64.47 -10.51
C TRP A 9 -0.85 -65.45 -10.90
N ALA A 10 0.41 -64.98 -11.03
CA ALA A 10 1.56 -65.93 -11.07
C ALA A 10 2.87 -65.13 -10.94
N THR A 11 3.21 -64.55 -9.79
CA THR A 11 4.64 -64.26 -9.37
C THR A 11 4.71 -63.95 -7.89
N LEU A 12 4.32 -64.85 -7.01
CA LEU A 12 4.42 -64.67 -5.55
C LEU A 12 5.06 -65.89 -4.88
N THR A 13 6.17 -66.43 -5.42
CA THR A 13 6.92 -67.50 -4.71
C THR A 13 8.44 -67.47 -4.91
N THR A 14 9.11 -66.33 -5.13
CA THR A 14 10.58 -66.31 -5.19
C THR A 14 11.19 -65.09 -4.57
N ASN A 15 10.96 -64.81 -3.25
CA ASN A 15 11.87 -63.84 -2.57
C ASN A 15 11.82 -63.93 -1.01
N ARG A 16 11.57 -65.11 -0.45
CA ARG A 16 11.72 -65.27 1.04
C ARG A 16 13.16 -65.08 1.49
N LYS A 17 14.17 -65.39 0.66
CA LYS A 17 15.60 -65.22 1.02
C LYS A 17 16.08 -63.79 0.88
N ALA A 18 15.49 -62.96 -0.04
CA ALA A 18 15.83 -61.57 -0.17
C ALA A 18 15.19 -60.69 0.92
N PHE A 19 14.01 -61.07 1.42
CA PHE A 19 13.34 -60.35 2.51
C PHE A 19 14.04 -60.57 3.87
N THR A 20 14.58 -61.78 4.14
CA THR A 20 15.36 -62.05 5.36
C THR A 20 16.71 -61.39 5.36
N ALA A 21 17.37 -61.25 4.20
CA ALA A 21 18.64 -60.54 4.06
C ALA A 21 18.44 -59.00 4.24
N GLY A 22 17.37 -58.44 3.73
CA GLY A 22 17.03 -57.01 3.90
C GLY A 22 16.73 -56.66 5.36
N LEU A 23 15.97 -57.53 6.07
CA LEU A 23 15.65 -57.33 7.47
C LEU A 23 16.90 -57.42 8.37
N ALA A 24 17.85 -58.36 8.04
CA ALA A 24 19.10 -58.49 8.77
C ALA A 24 20.01 -57.26 8.60
N ILE A 25 20.07 -56.72 7.41
CA ILE A 25 20.85 -55.48 7.14
C ILE A 25 20.24 -54.30 7.90
N LEU A 26 18.91 -54.17 7.94
CA LEU A 26 18.23 -53.11 8.67
C LEU A 26 18.45 -53.19 10.18
N LEU A 27 18.46 -54.42 10.75
CA LEU A 27 18.79 -54.65 12.15
C LEU A 27 20.26 -54.36 12.48
N ILE A 28 21.19 -54.62 11.57
CA ILE A 28 22.60 -54.29 11.74
C ILE A 28 22.80 -52.75 11.70
N PHE A 29 22.13 -52.05 10.80
CA PHE A 29 22.16 -50.58 10.75
C PHE A 29 21.52 -49.95 11.99
N PHE A 30 20.42 -50.52 12.48
CA PHE A 30 19.79 -50.07 13.71
C PHE A 30 20.64 -50.32 14.94
N ALA A 31 21.32 -51.50 15.03
CA ALA A 31 22.25 -51.80 16.11
C ALA A 31 23.48 -50.88 16.04
N LEU A 32 24.01 -50.63 14.86
CA LEU A 32 25.12 -49.69 14.64
C LEU A 32 24.73 -48.26 15.02
N TRP A 33 23.52 -47.82 14.68
CA TRP A 33 22.99 -46.50 15.05
C TRP A 33 22.81 -46.37 16.58
N LEU A 34 22.32 -47.44 17.26
CA LEU A 34 22.24 -47.51 18.71
C LEU A 34 23.63 -47.49 19.38
N LEU A 35 24.62 -48.16 18.77
CA LEU A 35 26.00 -48.18 19.28
C LEU A 35 26.66 -46.79 19.12
N ILE A 36 26.48 -46.12 17.98
CA ILE A 36 26.94 -44.76 17.76
C ILE A 36 26.26 -43.79 18.74
N ARG A 37 24.98 -43.96 19.00
CA ARG A 37 24.23 -43.12 19.95
C ARG A 37 24.69 -43.35 21.40
N SER A 38 25.07 -44.56 21.76
CA SER A 38 25.59 -44.90 23.12
C SER A 38 27.04 -44.37 23.30
N LEU A 39 27.85 -44.35 22.25
CA LEU A 39 29.19 -43.74 22.30
C LEU A 39 29.16 -42.19 22.27
N SER A 40 28.13 -41.60 21.66
CA SER A 40 27.93 -40.13 21.67
C SER A 40 27.43 -39.60 23.01
N SER A 41 26.91 -40.44 23.89
CA SER A 41 26.45 -40.04 25.22
C SER A 41 27.56 -40.01 26.28
N ALA A 42 28.78 -40.39 25.95
CA ALA A 42 29.88 -40.54 26.92
C ALA A 42 30.93 -39.40 26.84
N VAL A 43 30.75 -38.38 25.99
CA VAL A 43 31.70 -37.25 25.93
C VAL A 43 30.90 -35.93 25.91
N ILE A 44 30.10 -35.67 26.90
CA ILE A 44 29.77 -34.34 27.40
C ILE A 44 30.05 -34.42 28.93
N GLU A 45 31.30 -34.43 29.29
CA GLU A 45 31.69 -33.95 30.61
C GLU A 45 31.31 -32.48 30.66
N ASN A 46 30.14 -32.25 31.29
CA ASN A 46 29.83 -30.94 31.85
C ASN A 46 30.97 -30.60 32.81
N HIS A 47 31.96 -29.84 32.31
CA HIS A 47 32.72 -29.00 33.22
C HIS A 47 31.68 -28.05 33.84
N PRO A 48 31.40 -28.15 35.14
CA PRO A 48 30.72 -27.09 35.81
C PRO A 48 31.65 -25.89 35.67
N SER A 49 31.26 -24.92 34.82
CA SER A 49 31.85 -23.60 34.86
C SER A 49 31.79 -23.18 36.33
N LYS A 50 32.92 -23.15 36.99
CA LYS A 50 33.05 -22.58 38.32
C LYS A 50 32.51 -21.16 38.18
N SER A 51 31.22 -20.99 38.56
CA SER A 51 30.68 -19.72 38.89
C SER A 51 31.63 -19.11 39.93
N SER A 52 32.44 -18.20 39.49
CA SER A 52 33.24 -17.35 40.38
C SER A 52 32.26 -16.52 41.20
N LYS A 53 31.78 -17.14 42.31
CA LYS A 53 31.13 -16.40 43.35
C LYS A 53 32.21 -15.58 44.06
N ASN A 54 31.99 -14.24 44.09
CA ASN A 54 32.70 -13.23 44.87
C ASN A 54 34.11 -12.82 44.37
N ALA A 55 34.18 -12.24 43.16
CA ALA A 55 35.10 -11.11 43.02
C ALA A 55 34.31 -9.86 43.51
N GLY A 56 34.83 -9.20 44.52
CA GLY A 56 34.30 -7.87 44.97
C GLY A 56 34.20 -6.90 43.78
N PRO A 57 33.50 -5.78 43.91
CA PRO A 57 33.38 -4.81 42.84
C PRO A 57 34.81 -4.43 42.36
N ILE A 58 35.07 -4.59 41.07
CA ILE A 58 36.31 -4.17 40.44
C ILE A 58 36.31 -2.64 40.47
N VAL A 59 37.22 -2.05 41.21
CA VAL A 59 37.42 -0.59 41.35
C VAL A 59 38.75 -0.21 40.73
N LEU A 60 38.72 0.75 39.83
CA LEU A 60 39.90 1.31 39.17
C LEU A 60 40.06 2.76 39.58
N GLU A 61 41.24 3.16 40.00
CA GLU A 61 41.59 4.56 40.30
C GLU A 61 42.27 5.17 39.06
N LEU A 62 41.82 6.34 38.62
CA LEU A 62 42.35 7.02 37.44
C LEU A 62 43.11 8.29 37.85
N ASN A 63 44.22 8.51 37.15
CA ASN A 63 44.98 9.75 37.23
C ASN A 63 44.37 10.85 36.33
N GLU A 64 44.79 12.10 36.48
CA GLU A 64 44.24 13.26 35.76
C GLU A 64 44.38 13.11 34.22
N THR A 65 45.45 12.49 33.75
CA THR A 65 45.67 12.27 32.29
C THR A 65 44.69 11.25 31.73
N GLN A 66 44.39 10.19 32.46
CA GLN A 66 43.44 9.16 32.09
C GLN A 66 42.01 9.68 32.13
N LEU A 67 41.68 10.53 33.13
CA LEU A 67 40.36 11.21 33.23
C LEU A 67 40.07 12.10 32.02
N ALA A 68 41.09 12.71 31.43
CA ALA A 68 40.91 13.54 30.24
C ALA A 68 40.52 12.75 28.98
N THR A 69 40.67 11.43 28.98
CA THR A 69 40.33 10.53 27.82
C THR A 69 38.95 9.98 27.88
N ILE A 70 38.18 10.20 28.96
CA ILE A 70 36.85 9.68 29.14
C ILE A 70 35.81 10.80 29.24
N LYS A 71 34.58 10.50 28.82
CA LYS A 71 33.44 11.40 29.05
C LYS A 71 32.51 10.80 30.09
N LEU A 72 32.03 11.65 30.98
CA LEU A 72 31.07 11.29 32.04
C LEU A 72 29.72 11.90 31.73
N GLU A 73 28.67 11.08 31.78
CA GLU A 73 27.29 11.50 31.64
C GLU A 73 26.47 10.92 32.81
N LYS A 74 25.34 11.55 33.10
CA LYS A 74 24.38 10.99 34.06
C LYS A 74 23.40 10.10 33.30
N ILE A 75 23.03 8.97 33.90
CA ILE A 75 21.93 8.16 33.42
C ILE A 75 20.65 8.96 33.50
N VAL A 76 19.97 9.06 32.37
CA VAL A 76 18.67 9.73 32.24
C VAL A 76 17.64 8.75 31.74
N ASN A 77 16.39 8.95 32.11
CA ASN A 77 15.31 8.18 31.52
C ASN A 77 15.06 8.59 30.06
N TYR A 78 14.92 7.61 29.21
CA TYR A 78 14.66 7.77 27.78
C TYR A 78 13.40 6.98 27.39
N ASP A 79 12.60 7.54 26.50
CA ASP A 79 11.35 6.92 26.03
C ASP A 79 11.63 6.02 24.81
N PHE A 80 11.83 4.73 25.09
CA PHE A 80 12.10 3.74 24.05
C PHE A 80 10.82 3.39 23.28
N GLN A 81 10.79 3.75 22.00
CA GLN A 81 9.68 3.45 21.11
C GLN A 81 9.63 1.96 20.82
N GLN A 82 8.48 1.34 21.05
CA GLN A 82 8.27 -0.04 20.67
C GLN A 82 7.74 -0.09 19.23
N THR A 83 8.65 -0.32 18.29
CA THR A 83 8.33 -0.32 16.87
C THR A 83 8.63 -1.66 16.22
N ARG A 84 7.95 -1.94 15.10
CA ARG A 84 8.31 -3.01 14.16
C ARG A 84 8.64 -2.39 12.81
N LEU A 85 9.75 -2.86 12.25
CA LEU A 85 10.19 -2.48 10.92
C LEU A 85 9.52 -3.38 9.89
N SER A 86 8.87 -2.78 8.92
CA SER A 86 8.35 -3.45 7.74
C SER A 86 8.84 -2.75 6.48
N VAL A 87 8.72 -3.40 5.34
CA VAL A 87 9.01 -2.83 4.03
C VAL A 87 7.77 -2.95 3.16
N GLY A 88 7.63 -2.07 2.19
CA GLY A 88 6.51 -2.12 1.27
C GLY A 88 6.61 -1.03 0.20
N THR A 89 5.48 -0.69 -0.38
CA THR A 89 5.38 0.22 -1.52
C THR A 89 4.39 1.35 -1.26
N ILE A 90 4.63 2.46 -1.93
CA ILE A 90 3.67 3.56 -2.03
C ILE A 90 2.73 3.23 -3.20
N GLU A 91 1.44 3.44 -3.00
CA GLU A 91 0.40 3.24 -4.01
C GLU A 91 -0.53 4.45 -4.06
N PHE A 92 -1.23 4.61 -5.19
CA PHE A 92 -2.30 5.60 -5.25
C PHE A 92 -3.42 5.25 -4.26
N ASN A 93 -3.99 6.26 -3.64
CA ASN A 93 -5.22 6.10 -2.88
C ASN A 93 -6.36 5.78 -3.85
N GLN A 94 -6.77 4.50 -3.90
CA GLN A 94 -7.79 4.03 -4.84
C GLN A 94 -9.17 4.67 -4.60
N ASN A 95 -9.43 5.22 -3.42
CA ASN A 95 -10.65 5.99 -3.16
C ASN A 95 -10.62 7.37 -3.83
N LYS A 96 -9.44 7.81 -4.26
CA LYS A 96 -9.18 9.09 -4.93
C LYS A 96 -8.59 8.91 -6.33
N LEU A 97 -8.66 7.70 -6.87
CA LEU A 97 -8.25 7.34 -8.22
C LEU A 97 -9.52 7.10 -9.06
N VAL A 98 -9.68 7.86 -10.12
CA VAL A 98 -10.83 7.72 -11.01
C VAL A 98 -10.37 7.37 -12.41
N THR A 99 -10.90 6.26 -12.93
CA THR A 99 -10.77 5.88 -14.33
C THR A 99 -11.92 6.50 -15.12
N VAL A 100 -11.60 7.32 -16.11
CA VAL A 100 -12.58 8.07 -16.90
C VAL A 100 -12.87 7.33 -18.19
N PHE A 101 -14.10 6.83 -18.28
CA PHE A 101 -14.67 6.25 -19.49
C PHE A 101 -15.68 7.22 -20.09
N PRO A 102 -15.86 7.22 -21.42
CA PRO A 102 -16.97 7.93 -22.03
C PRO A 102 -18.29 7.25 -21.67
N GLN A 103 -19.37 8.01 -21.66
CA GLN A 103 -20.71 7.45 -21.42
C GLN A 103 -21.29 6.76 -22.66
N TYR A 104 -20.77 7.09 -23.86
CA TYR A 104 -21.19 6.56 -25.15
C TYR A 104 -19.97 6.11 -25.95
N GLN A 105 -20.22 5.23 -26.91
CA GLN A 105 -19.17 4.80 -27.83
C GLN A 105 -18.84 5.88 -28.86
N GLY A 106 -17.59 5.88 -29.33
CA GLY A 106 -17.20 6.80 -30.36
C GLY A 106 -15.70 6.84 -30.65
N ARG A 107 -15.35 7.69 -31.62
CA ARG A 107 -13.96 7.91 -32.04
C ARG A 107 -13.42 9.17 -31.41
N ILE A 108 -12.27 9.10 -30.78
CA ILE A 108 -11.57 10.28 -30.23
C ILE A 108 -11.11 11.16 -31.39
N LEU A 109 -11.45 12.45 -31.33
CA LEU A 109 -10.98 13.47 -32.24
C LEU A 109 -9.70 14.13 -31.71
N ASN A 110 -9.78 14.65 -30.50
CA ASN A 110 -8.70 15.35 -29.82
C ASN A 110 -8.63 14.97 -28.35
N SER A 111 -7.44 14.96 -27.80
CA SER A 111 -7.20 14.78 -26.36
C SER A 111 -6.19 15.82 -25.89
N HIS A 112 -6.43 16.45 -24.73
CA HIS A 112 -5.69 17.64 -24.33
C HIS A 112 -4.64 17.39 -23.25
N PRO A 113 -4.97 16.88 -22.01
CA PRO A 113 -3.95 16.70 -21.00
C PRO A 113 -3.04 15.51 -21.30
N ASN A 114 -1.77 15.65 -20.89
CA ASN A 114 -0.78 14.59 -20.93
C ASN A 114 -0.62 13.94 -19.56
N ILE A 115 0.09 12.81 -19.50
CA ILE A 115 0.48 12.18 -18.24
C ILE A 115 1.34 13.15 -17.44
N GLY A 116 0.98 13.36 -16.17
CA GLY A 116 1.62 14.28 -15.25
C GLY A 116 0.99 15.68 -15.19
N ASP A 117 0.09 16.02 -16.12
CA ASP A 117 -0.63 17.30 -16.07
C ASP A 117 -1.66 17.31 -14.92
N THR A 118 -1.80 18.47 -14.30
CA THR A 118 -2.84 18.70 -13.30
C THR A 118 -4.11 19.17 -13.99
N VAL A 119 -5.24 18.55 -13.65
CA VAL A 119 -6.57 18.89 -14.14
C VAL A 119 -7.49 19.21 -12.97
N LYS A 120 -8.45 20.12 -13.20
CA LYS A 120 -9.54 20.42 -12.26
C LYS A 120 -10.78 19.66 -12.65
N GLU A 121 -11.68 19.48 -11.70
CA GLU A 121 -13.03 18.99 -12.00
C GLU A 121 -13.70 19.88 -13.05
N GLY A 122 -14.24 19.24 -14.11
CA GLY A 122 -14.83 19.93 -15.25
C GLY A 122 -13.88 20.27 -16.39
N ASP A 123 -12.55 20.16 -16.23
CA ASP A 123 -11.60 20.42 -17.29
C ASP A 123 -11.75 19.42 -18.45
N LEU A 124 -11.56 19.91 -19.68
CA LEU A 124 -11.66 19.12 -20.89
C LEU A 124 -10.54 18.06 -20.95
N LEU A 125 -10.92 16.79 -21.06
CA LEU A 125 -9.99 15.67 -21.26
C LEU A 125 -9.86 15.33 -22.74
N PHE A 126 -10.97 15.03 -23.39
CA PHE A 126 -10.99 14.72 -24.81
C PHE A 126 -12.34 15.02 -25.45
N ILE A 127 -12.30 15.18 -26.77
CA ILE A 127 -13.49 15.33 -27.61
C ILE A 127 -13.61 14.06 -28.46
N MET A 128 -14.80 13.51 -28.53
CA MET A 128 -15.07 12.33 -29.34
C MET A 128 -16.30 12.52 -30.23
N GLN A 129 -16.29 11.83 -31.35
CA GLN A 129 -17.43 11.74 -32.27
C GLN A 129 -18.25 10.48 -31.96
N SER A 130 -19.54 10.65 -31.63
CA SER A 130 -20.44 9.56 -31.29
C SER A 130 -21.45 9.31 -32.43
N PRO A 131 -21.49 8.09 -33.00
CA PRO A 131 -22.52 7.71 -33.96
C PRO A 131 -23.94 7.73 -33.34
N ASP A 132 -24.05 7.44 -32.04
CA ASP A 132 -25.33 7.42 -31.33
C ASP A 132 -25.91 8.84 -31.23
N LEU A 133 -25.06 9.84 -30.91
CA LEU A 133 -25.46 11.23 -30.94
C LEU A 133 -25.81 11.67 -32.37
N LEU A 134 -25.03 11.26 -33.38
CA LEU A 134 -25.32 11.56 -34.78
C LEU A 134 -26.72 11.07 -35.17
N ALA A 135 -27.07 9.83 -34.80
CA ALA A 135 -28.37 9.25 -35.06
C ALA A 135 -29.50 10.04 -34.35
N ALA A 136 -29.30 10.39 -33.07
CA ALA A 136 -30.28 11.17 -32.29
C ALA A 136 -30.50 12.57 -32.87
N VAL A 137 -29.42 13.27 -33.26
CA VAL A 137 -29.50 14.59 -33.88
C VAL A 137 -30.15 14.51 -35.27
N SER A 138 -29.82 13.52 -36.09
CA SER A 138 -30.45 13.33 -37.40
C SER A 138 -31.97 13.10 -37.27
N ASN A 139 -32.38 12.28 -36.30
CA ASN A 139 -33.78 12.07 -35.99
C ASN A 139 -34.48 13.40 -35.53
N LEU A 140 -33.84 14.16 -34.64
CA LEU A 140 -34.35 15.46 -34.17
C LEU A 140 -34.58 16.41 -35.34
N ILE A 141 -33.63 16.52 -36.29
CA ILE A 141 -33.76 17.38 -37.48
C ILE A 141 -34.99 16.95 -38.33
N THR A 142 -35.14 15.64 -38.53
CA THR A 142 -36.24 15.08 -39.31
C THR A 142 -37.59 15.35 -38.65
N VAL A 143 -37.71 15.05 -37.35
CA VAL A 143 -38.95 15.26 -36.58
C VAL A 143 -39.27 16.72 -36.45
N SER A 144 -38.27 17.61 -36.32
CA SER A 144 -38.50 19.07 -36.27
C SER A 144 -39.13 19.59 -37.57
N GLY A 145 -38.67 19.07 -38.72
CA GLY A 145 -39.25 19.36 -40.04
C GLY A 145 -40.72 18.96 -40.13
N THR A 146 -41.04 17.74 -39.67
CA THR A 146 -42.41 17.21 -39.63
C THR A 146 -43.30 18.05 -38.73
N ASN A 147 -42.83 18.35 -37.50
CA ASN A 147 -43.57 19.18 -36.55
C ASN A 147 -43.86 20.57 -37.13
N LEU A 148 -42.91 21.20 -37.79
CA LEU A 148 -43.10 22.49 -38.46
C LEU A 148 -44.15 22.41 -39.58
N LEU A 149 -44.14 21.31 -40.37
CA LEU A 149 -45.14 21.09 -41.43
C LEU A 149 -46.56 20.94 -40.82
N GLN A 150 -46.70 20.05 -39.83
CA GLN A 150 -48.02 19.81 -39.19
C GLN A 150 -48.56 21.06 -38.47
N ARG A 151 -47.69 21.83 -37.86
CA ARG A 151 -48.06 23.14 -37.28
C ARG A 151 -48.62 24.11 -38.33
N LYS A 152 -47.97 24.21 -39.51
CA LYS A 152 -48.48 25.01 -40.62
C LYS A 152 -49.77 24.47 -41.20
N ASN A 153 -49.96 23.14 -41.24
CA ASN A 153 -51.21 22.52 -41.67
C ASN A 153 -52.35 22.85 -40.70
N LEU A 154 -52.10 22.77 -39.37
CA LEU A 154 -53.06 23.13 -38.36
C LEU A 154 -53.52 24.60 -38.46
N GLU A 155 -52.57 25.52 -38.66
CA GLU A 155 -52.90 26.96 -38.80
C GLU A 155 -53.77 27.17 -40.06
N ARG A 156 -53.46 26.51 -41.18
CA ARG A 156 -54.27 26.55 -42.39
C ARG A 156 -55.67 25.95 -42.17
N ALA A 157 -55.74 24.76 -41.53
CA ALA A 157 -57.00 24.09 -41.21
C ALA A 157 -57.93 24.98 -40.32
N LYS A 158 -57.37 25.62 -39.30
CA LYS A 158 -58.10 26.58 -38.44
C LYS A 158 -58.72 27.72 -39.23
N THR A 159 -58.06 28.20 -40.27
CA THR A 159 -58.57 29.28 -41.14
C THR A 159 -59.67 28.75 -42.06
N LEU A 160 -59.52 27.56 -42.65
CA LEU A 160 -60.46 26.92 -43.53
C LEU A 160 -61.77 26.48 -42.84
N VAL A 161 -61.70 26.03 -41.59
CA VAL A 161 -62.91 25.74 -40.77
C VAL A 161 -63.76 27.00 -40.56
N LYS A 162 -63.12 28.13 -40.24
CA LYS A 162 -63.84 29.42 -40.08
C LYS A 162 -64.56 29.86 -41.30
N SER A 163 -64.10 29.48 -42.50
CA SER A 163 -64.74 29.75 -43.77
C SER A 163 -65.69 28.64 -44.28
N ASN A 164 -65.94 27.60 -43.46
CA ASN A 164 -66.66 26.37 -43.82
C ASN A 164 -66.12 25.63 -45.05
N ALA A 165 -64.83 25.76 -45.34
CA ALA A 165 -64.18 25.15 -46.49
C ALA A 165 -63.71 23.72 -46.25
N ILE A 166 -63.65 23.24 -44.99
CA ILE A 166 -63.37 21.87 -44.60
C ILE A 166 -64.29 21.41 -43.49
N SER A 167 -64.51 20.08 -43.37
CA SER A 167 -65.33 19.51 -42.31
C SER A 167 -64.59 19.56 -40.94
N GLN A 168 -65.44 19.53 -39.86
CA GLN A 168 -64.88 19.44 -38.51
C GLN A 168 -64.02 18.18 -38.33
N GLN A 169 -64.45 17.05 -38.84
CA GLN A 169 -63.67 15.80 -38.80
C GLN A 169 -62.25 15.94 -39.43
N GLN A 170 -62.16 16.67 -40.54
CA GLN A 170 -60.83 16.93 -41.16
C GLN A 170 -59.96 17.82 -40.26
N ALA A 171 -60.56 18.83 -39.61
CA ALA A 171 -59.85 19.70 -38.69
C ALA A 171 -59.35 18.95 -37.42
N ASP A 172 -60.18 18.06 -36.90
CA ASP A 172 -59.86 17.20 -35.76
C ASP A 172 -58.69 16.23 -36.09
N GLN A 173 -58.69 15.66 -37.31
CA GLN A 173 -57.57 14.84 -37.77
C GLN A 173 -56.27 15.63 -37.85
N VAL A 174 -56.27 16.82 -38.46
CA VAL A 174 -55.08 17.67 -38.53
C VAL A 174 -54.61 18.08 -37.14
N THR A 175 -55.52 18.30 -36.19
CA THR A 175 -55.19 18.59 -34.79
C THR A 175 -54.48 17.40 -34.14
N SER A 176 -55.01 16.20 -34.33
CA SER A 176 -54.43 14.95 -33.82
C SER A 176 -53.01 14.69 -34.41
N ASP A 177 -52.88 14.92 -35.74
CA ASP A 177 -51.55 14.77 -36.43
C ASP A 177 -50.52 15.76 -35.89
N GLN A 178 -50.94 17.01 -35.60
CA GLN A 178 -50.06 18.01 -35.01
C GLN A 178 -49.65 17.61 -33.58
N GLN A 179 -50.61 17.17 -32.74
CA GLN A 179 -50.31 16.71 -31.36
C GLN A 179 -49.31 15.54 -31.38
N SER A 180 -49.48 14.60 -32.30
CA SER A 180 -48.59 13.48 -32.47
C SER A 180 -47.18 13.92 -32.88
N ALA A 181 -47.08 14.87 -33.81
CA ALA A 181 -45.79 15.44 -34.25
C ALA A 181 -45.10 16.24 -33.14
N GLU A 182 -45.85 16.95 -32.32
CA GLU A 182 -45.35 17.68 -31.14
C GLU A 182 -44.82 16.72 -30.07
N GLY A 183 -45.56 15.63 -29.80
CA GLY A 183 -45.11 14.56 -28.92
C GLY A 183 -43.80 13.94 -29.38
N ALA A 184 -43.72 13.58 -30.67
CA ALA A 184 -42.49 13.05 -31.26
C ALA A 184 -41.29 14.03 -31.19
N MET A 185 -41.57 15.33 -31.38
CA MET A 185 -40.55 16.38 -31.24
C MET A 185 -40.02 16.48 -29.83
N LYS A 186 -40.89 16.39 -28.82
CA LYS A 186 -40.48 16.40 -27.41
C LYS A 186 -39.58 15.21 -27.10
N VAL A 187 -39.93 14.00 -27.51
CA VAL A 187 -39.13 12.79 -27.32
C VAL A 187 -37.78 12.93 -28.04
N ALA A 188 -37.73 13.44 -29.26
CA ALA A 188 -36.49 13.64 -29.98
C ALA A 188 -35.58 14.66 -29.32
N ARG A 189 -36.11 15.75 -28.72
CA ARG A 189 -35.35 16.70 -27.91
C ARG A 189 -34.76 16.03 -26.65
N ASP A 190 -35.58 15.27 -25.94
CA ASP A 190 -35.18 14.57 -24.74
C ASP A 190 -34.05 13.55 -25.03
N ASN A 191 -34.16 12.85 -26.14
CA ASN A 191 -33.11 11.92 -26.59
C ASN A 191 -31.74 12.62 -26.84
N VAL A 192 -31.75 13.85 -27.39
CA VAL A 192 -30.50 14.61 -27.58
C VAL A 192 -30.01 15.20 -26.25
N ARG A 193 -30.93 15.58 -25.36
CA ARG A 193 -30.59 16.10 -24.02
C ARG A 193 -29.83 15.05 -23.17
N ILE A 194 -30.15 13.75 -23.30
CA ILE A 194 -29.48 12.64 -22.60
C ILE A 194 -27.96 12.66 -22.88
N PHE A 195 -27.53 13.11 -24.08
CA PHE A 195 -26.12 13.28 -24.43
C PHE A 195 -25.46 14.52 -23.84
N GLY A 196 -26.15 15.24 -22.92
CA GLY A 196 -25.60 16.43 -22.26
C GLY A 196 -25.77 17.74 -23.06
N LYS A 197 -26.52 17.73 -24.18
CA LYS A 197 -26.78 18.94 -24.96
C LYS A 197 -27.81 19.81 -24.25
N THR A 198 -27.51 21.10 -24.16
CA THR A 198 -28.38 22.14 -23.61
C THR A 198 -29.53 22.48 -24.57
N ASP A 199 -30.63 23.04 -24.06
CA ASP A 199 -31.75 23.46 -24.91
C ASP A 199 -31.30 24.49 -25.96
N ALA A 200 -30.39 25.40 -25.65
CA ALA A 200 -29.83 26.36 -26.58
C ALA A 200 -29.07 25.69 -27.75
N GLU A 201 -28.25 24.65 -27.43
CA GLU A 201 -27.55 23.86 -28.45
C GLU A 201 -28.53 23.07 -29.31
N ILE A 202 -29.59 22.49 -28.71
CA ILE A 202 -30.65 21.75 -29.41
C ILE A 202 -31.40 22.72 -30.38
N ASP A 203 -31.74 23.91 -29.93
CA ASP A 203 -32.42 24.90 -30.79
C ASP A 203 -31.49 25.40 -31.94
N LYS A 204 -30.20 25.51 -31.68
CA LYS A 204 -29.19 25.80 -32.71
C LYS A 204 -29.14 24.69 -33.77
N ILE A 205 -29.07 23.42 -33.35
CA ILE A 205 -29.10 22.23 -34.21
C ILE A 205 -30.34 22.24 -35.11
N ILE A 206 -31.52 22.54 -34.55
CA ILE A 206 -32.78 22.61 -35.30
C ILE A 206 -32.73 23.73 -36.32
N ALA A 207 -32.22 24.92 -35.97
CA ALA A 207 -32.16 26.08 -36.80
C ALA A 207 -31.17 25.91 -37.99
N GLU A 208 -29.96 25.40 -37.67
CA GLU A 208 -28.89 25.24 -38.65
C GLU A 208 -29.02 23.93 -39.46
N ARG A 209 -29.84 22.98 -38.98
CA ARG A 209 -30.01 21.64 -39.58
C ARG A 209 -28.70 20.90 -39.81
N ARG A 210 -27.73 21.17 -38.92
CA ARG A 210 -26.40 20.56 -38.98
C ARG A 210 -26.21 19.63 -37.82
N ALA A 211 -25.79 18.41 -38.12
CA ALA A 211 -25.45 17.44 -37.08
C ALA A 211 -23.96 17.58 -36.69
N GLU A 212 -23.69 17.99 -35.47
CA GLU A 212 -22.35 18.00 -34.89
C GLU A 212 -22.32 16.92 -33.80
N PRO A 213 -21.80 15.72 -34.15
CA PRO A 213 -21.85 14.55 -33.25
C PRO A 213 -20.72 14.57 -32.21
N GLU A 214 -20.24 15.72 -31.82
CA GLU A 214 -19.14 15.88 -30.86
C GLU A 214 -19.64 15.83 -29.42
N LEU A 215 -19.02 14.92 -28.65
CA LEU A 215 -19.18 14.81 -27.22
C LEU A 215 -17.90 15.25 -26.53
N ILE A 216 -18.06 16.06 -25.52
CA ILE A 216 -17.00 16.55 -24.65
C ILE A 216 -16.96 15.67 -23.41
N VAL A 217 -15.79 15.11 -23.10
CA VAL A 217 -15.56 14.35 -21.86
C VAL A 217 -14.63 15.17 -20.97
N THR A 218 -15.11 15.43 -19.75
CA THR A 218 -14.42 16.28 -18.76
C THR A 218 -13.93 15.45 -17.58
N SER A 219 -13.03 16.02 -16.80
CA SER A 219 -12.52 15.42 -15.58
C SER A 219 -13.60 15.39 -14.49
N PRO A 220 -13.87 14.24 -13.85
CA PRO A 220 -14.80 14.14 -12.74
C PRO A 220 -14.21 14.60 -11.41
N ILE A 221 -12.89 14.77 -11.30
CA ILE A 221 -12.18 15.17 -10.09
C ILE A 221 -11.04 16.13 -10.41
N THR A 222 -10.61 16.88 -9.42
CA THR A 222 -9.33 17.60 -9.46
C THR A 222 -8.21 16.64 -9.09
N GLY A 223 -7.14 16.57 -9.90
CA GLY A 223 -6.01 15.66 -9.67
C GLY A 223 -4.96 15.71 -10.77
N ILE A 224 -4.11 14.69 -10.78
CA ILE A 224 -3.03 14.52 -11.77
C ILE A 224 -3.39 13.36 -12.70
N VAL A 225 -3.15 13.54 -13.99
CA VAL A 225 -3.31 12.46 -14.98
C VAL A 225 -2.22 11.42 -14.77
N THR A 226 -2.59 10.23 -14.37
CA THR A 226 -1.67 9.11 -14.11
C THR A 226 -1.51 8.18 -15.30
N ASP A 227 -2.56 8.06 -16.12
CA ASP A 227 -2.54 7.26 -17.34
C ASP A 227 -3.37 7.90 -18.44
N ARG A 228 -2.93 7.74 -19.71
CA ARG A 228 -3.55 8.30 -20.90
C ARG A 228 -3.48 7.31 -22.06
N ASN A 229 -4.64 6.77 -22.45
CA ASN A 229 -4.82 5.91 -23.62
C ASN A 229 -5.72 6.57 -24.69
N ALA A 230 -5.92 7.88 -24.59
CA ALA A 230 -6.79 8.67 -25.43
C ALA A 230 -6.04 9.17 -26.70
N ALA A 231 -5.63 8.27 -27.58
CA ALA A 231 -5.01 8.68 -28.84
C ALA A 231 -6.06 9.18 -29.83
N PRO A 232 -5.82 10.30 -30.55
CA PRO A 232 -6.68 10.74 -31.64
C PRO A 232 -6.88 9.62 -32.67
N GLY A 233 -8.13 9.39 -33.09
CA GLY A 233 -8.51 8.32 -33.99
C GLY A 233 -8.86 7.00 -33.32
N SER A 234 -8.56 6.81 -32.04
CA SER A 234 -8.92 5.61 -31.30
C SER A 234 -10.43 5.49 -31.11
N TRP A 235 -10.93 4.26 -31.13
CA TRP A 235 -12.31 3.93 -30.79
C TRP A 235 -12.42 3.62 -29.33
N VAL A 236 -13.38 4.24 -28.62
CA VAL A 236 -13.62 4.04 -27.19
C VAL A 236 -15.06 3.66 -26.92
N GLN A 237 -15.27 2.89 -25.85
CA GLN A 237 -16.59 2.41 -25.42
C GLN A 237 -16.72 2.51 -23.88
N PRO A 238 -17.96 2.64 -23.36
CA PRO A 238 -18.21 2.65 -21.92
C PRO A 238 -17.69 1.37 -21.25
N GLY A 239 -16.85 1.54 -20.19
CA GLY A 239 -16.39 0.43 -19.36
C GLY A 239 -15.42 -0.56 -20.02
N VAL A 240 -14.97 -0.30 -21.24
CA VAL A 240 -14.03 -1.19 -21.97
C VAL A 240 -12.60 -0.69 -21.79
N ALA A 241 -11.75 -1.54 -21.18
CA ALA A 241 -10.34 -1.25 -21.01
C ALA A 241 -9.56 -1.27 -22.34
N PRO A 242 -8.49 -0.47 -22.48
CA PRO A 242 -7.98 0.46 -21.47
C PRO A 242 -8.82 1.73 -21.37
N ALA A 243 -8.93 2.28 -20.15
CA ALA A 243 -9.61 3.55 -19.95
C ALA A 243 -8.87 4.69 -20.68
N PRO A 244 -9.57 5.61 -21.34
CA PRO A 244 -8.95 6.77 -22.00
C PRO A 244 -8.08 7.61 -21.08
N TYR A 245 -8.51 7.85 -19.85
CA TYR A 245 -7.78 8.58 -18.83
C TYR A 245 -7.92 7.92 -17.47
N THR A 246 -6.87 8.04 -16.65
CA THR A 246 -6.92 7.79 -15.22
C THR A 246 -6.39 9.02 -14.50
N ILE A 247 -7.12 9.49 -13.49
CA ILE A 247 -6.81 10.71 -12.74
C ILE A 247 -6.78 10.36 -11.26
N ALA A 248 -5.73 10.80 -10.56
CA ALA A 248 -5.57 10.60 -9.12
C ALA A 248 -5.43 11.93 -8.38
N ASP A 249 -6.15 12.08 -7.28
CA ASP A 249 -5.81 13.07 -6.26
C ASP A 249 -4.68 12.49 -5.40
N THR A 250 -3.47 13.02 -5.58
CA THR A 250 -2.25 12.59 -4.90
C THR A 250 -1.99 13.32 -3.59
N SER A 251 -2.94 14.11 -3.09
CA SER A 251 -2.84 14.77 -1.77
C SER A 251 -2.71 13.78 -0.62
N THR A 252 -3.21 12.57 -0.82
CA THR A 252 -3.04 11.44 0.08
C THR A 252 -2.65 10.20 -0.72
N MET A 253 -1.66 9.47 -0.22
CA MET A 253 -1.20 8.22 -0.82
C MET A 253 -1.42 7.06 0.13
N TRP A 254 -1.51 5.87 -0.40
CA TRP A 254 -1.47 4.67 0.42
C TRP A 254 -0.06 4.13 0.51
N MET A 255 0.31 3.70 1.71
CA MET A 255 1.47 2.86 1.96
C MET A 255 1.01 1.46 2.27
N VAL A 256 1.51 0.51 1.53
CA VAL A 256 1.22 -0.91 1.75
C VAL A 256 2.47 -1.57 2.33
N ALA A 257 2.45 -1.76 3.65
CA ALA A 257 3.50 -2.44 4.39
C ALA A 257 3.28 -3.95 4.35
N ASN A 258 4.33 -4.71 4.08
CA ASN A 258 4.31 -6.17 4.06
C ASN A 258 4.85 -6.70 5.40
N VAL A 259 3.96 -6.89 6.37
CA VAL A 259 4.27 -7.33 7.74
C VAL A 259 4.49 -8.82 7.78
N VAL A 260 5.56 -9.29 8.45
CA VAL A 260 5.84 -10.72 8.61
C VAL A 260 4.82 -11.38 9.55
N GLU A 261 4.52 -12.66 9.33
CA GLU A 261 3.50 -13.43 10.06
C GLU A 261 3.65 -13.32 11.59
N ASN A 262 4.89 -13.40 12.10
CA ASN A 262 5.17 -13.33 13.53
C ASN A 262 4.82 -11.97 14.17
N ASP A 263 4.85 -10.89 13.40
CA ASP A 263 4.51 -9.56 13.88
C ASP A 263 3.03 -9.21 13.64
N ALA A 264 2.32 -9.98 12.82
CA ALA A 264 0.91 -9.74 12.49
C ALA A 264 -0.01 -9.57 13.71
N PRO A 265 0.11 -10.36 14.79
CA PRO A 265 -0.73 -10.20 15.98
C PRO A 265 -0.49 -8.89 16.75
N LEU A 266 0.65 -8.21 16.50
CA LEU A 266 1.04 -6.97 17.16
C LEU A 266 0.51 -5.72 16.44
N ILE A 267 0.04 -5.90 15.21
CA ILE A 267 -0.40 -4.80 14.35
C ILE A 267 -1.91 -4.60 14.50
N GLN A 268 -2.32 -3.35 14.70
CA GLN A 268 -3.72 -2.98 14.89
C GLN A 268 -4.07 -1.74 14.06
N ILE A 269 -5.34 -1.64 13.67
CA ILE A 269 -5.87 -0.44 13.01
C ILE A 269 -5.76 0.76 13.94
N GLY A 270 -5.38 1.91 13.40
CA GLY A 270 -5.17 3.15 14.14
C GLY A 270 -3.74 3.38 14.65
N GLN A 271 -2.87 2.36 14.61
CA GLN A 271 -1.46 2.52 14.99
C GLN A 271 -0.75 3.53 14.08
N GLU A 272 0.12 4.32 14.70
CA GLU A 272 0.96 5.29 13.99
C GLU A 272 2.09 4.59 13.25
N VAL A 273 2.32 5.07 12.04
CA VAL A 273 3.39 4.58 11.16
C VAL A 273 4.21 5.75 10.68
N THR A 274 5.52 5.59 10.74
CA THR A 274 6.46 6.52 10.11
C THR A 274 7.16 5.82 8.96
N ALA A 275 7.05 6.39 7.77
CA ALA A 275 7.71 5.87 6.59
C ALA A 275 8.91 6.72 6.17
N SER A 276 9.98 6.06 5.77
CA SER A 276 11.12 6.65 5.08
C SER A 276 11.23 6.11 3.66
N VAL A 277 11.40 7.00 2.70
CA VAL A 277 11.53 6.67 1.28
C VAL A 277 12.95 7.02 0.83
N ALA A 278 13.59 6.12 0.09
CA ALA A 278 15.01 6.32 -0.31
C ALA A 278 15.24 7.58 -1.15
N ALA A 279 14.21 8.03 -1.89
CA ALA A 279 14.28 9.26 -2.68
C ALA A 279 14.33 10.54 -1.82
N TYR A 280 13.89 10.46 -0.55
CA TYR A 280 13.84 11.60 0.39
C TYR A 280 14.36 11.14 1.75
N PRO A 281 15.70 10.94 1.90
CA PRO A 281 16.28 10.32 3.10
C PRO A 281 16.09 11.15 4.37
N ASP A 282 16.05 12.47 4.24
CA ASP A 282 15.90 13.41 5.36
C ASP A 282 14.43 13.71 5.72
N ARG A 283 13.47 13.08 5.01
CA ARG A 283 12.06 13.32 5.23
C ARG A 283 11.34 12.06 5.69
N LEU A 284 10.59 12.21 6.78
CA LEU A 284 9.72 11.17 7.32
C LEU A 284 8.27 11.50 7.00
N PHE A 285 7.55 10.51 6.52
CA PHE A 285 6.12 10.60 6.22
C PHE A 285 5.34 9.89 7.31
N ALA A 286 4.46 10.63 7.98
CA ALA A 286 3.63 10.08 9.04
C ALA A 286 2.27 9.62 8.48
N GLY A 287 1.79 8.50 8.98
CA GLY A 287 0.49 7.94 8.62
C GLY A 287 -0.09 7.07 9.72
N LYS A 288 -1.26 6.49 9.44
CA LYS A 288 -1.94 5.54 10.34
C LYS A 288 -2.37 4.31 9.58
N ILE A 289 -2.34 3.16 10.25
CA ILE A 289 -2.89 1.91 9.70
C ILE A 289 -4.41 2.04 9.62
N ILE A 290 -4.95 1.87 8.41
CA ILE A 290 -6.38 1.94 8.14
C ILE A 290 -6.99 0.57 7.81
N VAL A 291 -6.19 -0.36 7.27
CA VAL A 291 -6.63 -1.70 6.90
C VAL A 291 -5.51 -2.70 7.18
N ILE A 292 -5.87 -3.87 7.66
CA ILE A 292 -4.98 -5.04 7.79
C ILE A 292 -5.59 -6.17 6.98
N GLY A 293 -4.79 -6.84 6.17
CA GLY A 293 -5.21 -7.99 5.38
C GLY A 293 -5.75 -9.12 6.26
N THR A 294 -6.79 -9.78 5.80
CA THR A 294 -7.40 -10.91 6.51
C THR A 294 -6.72 -12.25 6.23
N ALA A 295 -5.85 -12.30 5.23
CA ALA A 295 -5.13 -13.49 4.81
C ALA A 295 -3.62 -13.23 4.76
N ILE A 296 -2.86 -14.25 5.08
CA ILE A 296 -1.40 -14.28 4.92
C ILE A 296 -1.10 -14.84 3.53
N ASP A 297 -0.28 -14.17 2.75
CA ASP A 297 0.21 -14.68 1.47
C ASP A 297 1.06 -15.94 1.72
N PRO A 298 0.68 -17.10 1.18
CA PRO A 298 1.38 -18.37 1.43
C PRO A 298 2.80 -18.42 0.87
N ASN A 299 3.12 -17.60 -0.15
CA ASN A 299 4.43 -17.58 -0.79
C ASN A 299 5.41 -16.70 -0.02
N THR A 300 4.96 -15.54 0.44
CA THR A 300 5.80 -14.54 1.12
C THR A 300 5.72 -14.62 2.64
N ARG A 301 4.75 -15.33 3.21
CA ARG A 301 4.45 -15.38 4.65
C ARG A 301 4.29 -14.01 5.27
N ARG A 302 3.58 -13.13 4.54
CA ARG A 302 3.32 -11.75 4.95
C ARG A 302 1.84 -11.42 4.88
N VAL A 303 1.43 -10.50 5.73
CA VAL A 303 0.13 -9.84 5.68
C VAL A 303 0.35 -8.39 5.30
N PHE A 304 -0.50 -7.83 4.45
CA PHE A 304 -0.41 -6.41 4.14
C PHE A 304 -1.07 -5.58 5.24
N ALA A 305 -0.44 -4.46 5.58
CA ALA A 305 -1.04 -3.40 6.39
C ALA A 305 -1.03 -2.12 5.56
N ARG A 306 -2.23 -1.57 5.29
CA ARG A 306 -2.38 -0.35 4.52
C ARG A 306 -2.43 0.84 5.45
N CYS A 307 -1.61 1.83 5.16
CA CYS A 307 -1.56 3.09 5.87
C CYS A 307 -1.94 4.21 4.92
N GLU A 308 -2.63 5.23 5.40
CA GLU A 308 -2.86 6.46 4.66
C GLU A 308 -1.87 7.52 5.11
N ILE A 309 -1.25 8.19 4.13
CA ILE A 309 -0.27 9.26 4.33
C ILE A 309 -0.74 10.50 3.62
N ALA A 310 -0.62 11.64 4.28
CA ALA A 310 -0.76 12.95 3.65
C ALA A 310 0.51 13.31 2.89
N ASP A 311 0.35 13.68 1.62
CA ASP A 311 1.43 14.18 0.75
C ASP A 311 1.01 15.50 0.07
N PRO A 312 0.89 16.58 0.84
CA PRO A 312 0.43 17.88 0.31
C PRO A 312 1.40 18.48 -0.71
N ASP A 313 2.66 18.06 -0.68
CA ASP A 313 3.69 18.54 -1.61
C ASP A 313 3.80 17.67 -2.87
N HIS A 314 2.99 16.61 -2.99
CA HIS A 314 2.96 15.68 -4.13
C HIS A 314 4.34 15.08 -4.47
N LEU A 315 5.14 14.76 -3.46
CA LEU A 315 6.49 14.21 -3.59
C LEU A 315 6.50 12.71 -3.83
N LEU A 316 5.54 12.01 -3.27
CA LEU A 316 5.46 10.56 -3.35
C LEU A 316 4.99 10.13 -4.74
N ARG A 317 5.57 9.04 -5.25
CA ARG A 317 5.16 8.40 -6.50
C ARG A 317 4.72 6.97 -6.21
N ALA A 318 3.65 6.52 -6.84
CA ALA A 318 3.27 5.11 -6.80
C ALA A 318 4.43 4.24 -7.33
N GLY A 319 4.66 3.10 -6.66
CA GLY A 319 5.78 2.21 -6.94
C GLY A 319 7.06 2.50 -6.15
N MET A 320 7.17 3.63 -5.43
CA MET A 320 8.32 3.87 -4.55
C MET A 320 8.37 2.86 -3.42
N PHE A 321 9.57 2.34 -3.13
CA PHE A 321 9.80 1.52 -1.95
C PHE A 321 9.95 2.38 -0.70
N ALA A 322 9.37 1.91 0.39
CA ALA A 322 9.46 2.57 1.68
C ALA A 322 9.75 1.58 2.81
N LYS A 323 10.44 2.07 3.85
CA LYS A 323 10.62 1.39 5.13
C LYS A 323 9.63 1.99 6.12
N PHE A 324 8.92 1.13 6.83
CA PHE A 324 7.86 1.49 7.76
C PHE A 324 8.25 1.14 9.18
N ASN A 325 8.27 2.13 10.06
CA ASN A 325 8.36 1.95 11.50
C ASN A 325 6.94 2.02 12.06
N ILE A 326 6.37 0.87 12.41
CA ILE A 326 5.02 0.74 12.96
C ILE A 326 5.13 0.77 14.49
N ARG A 327 4.47 1.72 15.15
CA ARG A 327 4.41 1.78 16.61
C ARG A 327 3.44 0.73 17.12
N ILE A 328 3.98 -0.31 17.80
CA ILE A 328 3.17 -1.43 18.30
C ILE A 328 2.65 -1.25 19.72
N LYS A 329 3.31 -0.43 20.53
CA LYS A 329 2.94 -0.11 21.91
C LYS A 329 3.40 1.29 22.27
N ASP A 330 2.91 1.77 23.41
CA ASP A 330 3.39 3.01 24.01
C ASP A 330 4.87 2.92 24.33
N PRO A 331 5.59 4.06 24.31
CA PRO A 331 6.99 4.11 24.67
C PRO A 331 7.22 3.59 26.10
N VAL A 332 8.29 2.83 26.30
CA VAL A 332 8.71 2.39 27.62
C VAL A 332 9.78 3.36 28.12
N ARG A 333 9.44 4.09 29.20
CA ARG A 333 10.39 4.97 29.88
C ARG A 333 11.33 4.12 30.74
N SER A 334 12.62 4.19 30.46
CA SER A 334 13.63 3.37 31.13
C SER A 334 14.95 4.10 31.19
N PRO A 335 15.80 3.85 32.21
CA PRO A 335 17.17 4.35 32.24
C PRO A 335 17.91 3.98 30.96
N ALA A 336 18.71 4.90 30.45
CA ALA A 336 19.43 4.73 29.20
C ALA A 336 20.88 5.17 29.30
N ILE A 337 21.75 4.46 28.59
CA ILE A 337 23.16 4.76 28.46
C ILE A 337 23.54 4.93 26.99
N ASN A 338 24.52 5.78 26.71
CA ASN A 338 25.11 5.86 25.39
C ASN A 338 25.80 4.53 25.03
N GLN A 339 25.67 4.07 23.80
CA GLN A 339 26.27 2.82 23.32
C GLN A 339 27.79 2.75 23.56
N ASN A 340 28.50 3.89 23.48
CA ASN A 340 29.95 3.96 23.70
C ASN A 340 30.35 3.76 25.17
N GLY A 341 29.42 3.90 26.10
CA GLY A 341 29.62 3.64 27.53
C GLY A 341 29.47 2.17 27.92
N ILE A 342 29.11 1.30 26.96
CA ILE A 342 28.91 -0.13 27.18
C ILE A 342 30.13 -0.90 26.73
N VAL A 343 30.63 -1.78 27.60
CA VAL A 343 31.72 -2.71 27.29
C VAL A 343 31.21 -4.14 27.30
N ARG A 344 31.62 -4.92 26.33
CA ARG A 344 31.42 -6.37 26.32
C ARG A 344 32.72 -7.04 26.79
N GLU A 345 32.63 -7.66 27.93
CA GLU A 345 33.76 -8.35 28.55
C GLU A 345 34.09 -9.68 27.85
N SER A 346 35.30 -10.20 28.09
CA SER A 346 35.78 -11.46 27.49
C SER A 346 34.94 -12.69 27.88
N ASN A 347 34.27 -12.65 29.02
CA ASN A 347 33.36 -13.70 29.50
C ASN A 347 31.97 -13.59 28.89
N GLY A 348 31.70 -12.57 28.04
CA GLY A 348 30.43 -12.32 27.39
C GLY A 348 29.50 -11.40 28.18
N ASP A 349 29.84 -11.01 29.39
CA ASP A 349 29.07 -10.06 30.20
C ASP A 349 29.08 -8.67 29.57
N ILE A 350 28.02 -7.93 29.83
CA ILE A 350 27.90 -6.53 29.42
C ILE A 350 28.07 -5.67 30.68
N SER A 351 28.98 -4.71 30.61
CA SER A 351 29.30 -3.85 31.75
C SER A 351 29.34 -2.38 31.38
N ALA A 352 29.26 -1.54 32.39
CA ALA A 352 29.57 -0.11 32.34
C ALA A 352 30.34 0.32 33.58
N TRP A 353 31.05 1.41 33.43
CA TRP A 353 31.83 2.01 34.50
C TRP A 353 31.11 3.19 35.14
N THR A 354 30.91 3.14 36.47
CA THR A 354 30.25 4.16 37.28
C THR A 354 31.24 4.83 38.21
N THR A 355 30.99 6.09 38.54
CA THR A 355 31.77 6.84 39.55
C THR A 355 30.86 7.74 40.36
N THR A 356 31.28 7.98 41.64
CA THR A 356 30.62 8.94 42.52
C THR A 356 31.52 10.15 42.82
N ASP A 357 32.84 9.98 42.72
CA ASP A 357 33.85 10.98 43.10
C ASP A 357 34.77 11.40 41.93
N ARG A 358 34.57 10.84 40.75
CA ARG A 358 35.39 11.03 39.54
C ARG A 358 36.85 10.57 39.67
N LYS A 359 37.15 9.78 40.70
CA LYS A 359 38.51 9.19 40.92
C LYS A 359 38.42 7.67 40.87
N HIS A 360 37.43 7.12 41.56
CA HIS A 360 37.21 5.69 41.64
C HIS A 360 36.09 5.28 40.72
N PHE A 361 36.42 4.35 39.85
CA PHE A 361 35.48 3.81 38.85
C PHE A 361 35.16 2.37 39.19
N THR A 362 33.87 2.09 39.35
CA THR A 362 33.38 0.76 39.69
C THR A 362 32.70 0.13 38.46
N ARG A 363 33.12 -1.10 38.11
CA ARG A 363 32.50 -1.84 37.06
C ARG A 363 31.20 -2.47 37.53
N LYS A 364 30.10 -2.17 36.86
CA LYS A 364 28.79 -2.78 37.08
C LYS A 364 28.35 -3.60 35.89
N THR A 365 27.91 -4.84 36.14
CA THR A 365 27.30 -5.71 35.11
C THR A 365 25.90 -5.22 34.81
N LEU A 366 25.57 -5.16 33.53
CA LEU A 366 24.29 -4.66 33.03
C LEU A 366 23.46 -5.75 32.37
N GLN A 367 22.15 -5.65 32.52
CA GLN A 367 21.22 -6.25 31.60
C GLN A 367 20.66 -5.15 30.69
N ILE A 368 20.90 -5.28 29.41
CA ILE A 368 20.47 -4.30 28.42
C ILE A 368 19.24 -4.80 27.66
N GLY A 369 18.41 -3.86 27.25
CA GLY A 369 17.22 -4.11 26.45
C GLY A 369 17.36 -3.59 25.03
N GLN A 370 16.40 -2.80 24.61
CA GLN A 370 16.26 -2.26 23.27
C GLN A 370 17.34 -1.18 23.00
N ARG A 371 17.77 -1.07 21.74
CA ARG A 371 18.61 0.02 21.25
C ARG A 371 17.80 0.93 20.34
N GLN A 372 17.99 2.23 20.54
CA GLN A 372 17.35 3.25 19.72
C GLN A 372 18.33 4.41 19.46
N GLY A 373 18.79 4.54 18.23
CA GLY A 373 19.89 5.44 17.91
C GLY A 373 21.16 5.06 18.68
N ASN A 374 21.77 6.04 19.38
CA ASN A 374 22.93 5.82 20.23
C ASN A 374 22.57 5.43 21.68
N MET A 375 21.29 5.38 22.02
CA MET A 375 20.84 5.04 23.37
C MET A 375 20.51 3.57 23.49
N VAL A 376 20.91 2.97 24.62
CA VAL A 376 20.66 1.57 24.96
C VAL A 376 19.87 1.53 26.26
N GLN A 377 18.77 0.81 26.25
CA GLN A 377 17.91 0.61 27.41
C GLN A 377 18.63 -0.24 28.46
N ILE A 378 18.55 0.19 29.71
CA ILE A 378 19.05 -0.55 30.87
C ILE A 378 17.86 -1.20 31.55
N LEU A 379 17.89 -2.53 31.66
CA LEU A 379 16.88 -3.32 32.36
C LEU A 379 17.27 -3.52 33.83
N SER A 380 18.57 -3.65 34.12
CA SER A 380 19.11 -3.72 35.46
C SER A 380 20.62 -3.38 35.48
N GLY A 381 21.11 -2.95 36.65
CA GLY A 381 22.53 -2.67 36.88
C GLY A 381 22.86 -1.18 37.07
N LEU A 382 22.05 -0.25 36.56
CA LEU A 382 22.21 1.18 36.76
C LEU A 382 20.87 1.84 37.03
N GLU A 383 20.89 2.89 37.81
CA GLU A 383 19.73 3.70 38.18
C GLU A 383 19.81 5.12 37.59
N GLU A 384 18.68 5.81 37.51
CA GLU A 384 18.61 7.19 37.06
C GLU A 384 19.45 8.11 37.99
N GLY A 385 20.24 8.98 37.38
CA GLY A 385 21.09 9.96 38.12
C GLY A 385 22.50 9.46 38.40
N GLU A 386 22.82 8.17 38.24
CA GLU A 386 24.18 7.68 38.39
C GLU A 386 25.12 8.28 37.33
N GLN A 387 26.35 8.60 37.72
CA GLN A 387 27.38 9.03 36.77
C GLN A 387 28.08 7.82 36.16
N VAL A 388 28.08 7.76 34.82
CA VAL A 388 28.68 6.70 34.06
C VAL A 388 29.66 7.25 33.03
N VAL A 389 30.61 6.42 32.62
CA VAL A 389 31.48 6.72 31.50
C VAL A 389 30.65 6.50 30.19
N SER A 390 30.39 7.59 29.45
CA SER A 390 29.63 7.57 28.22
C SER A 390 30.50 7.40 26.98
N ASP A 391 31.80 7.69 27.09
CA ASP A 391 32.79 7.49 26.04
C ASP A 391 34.15 7.14 26.67
N GLY A 392 34.90 6.23 26.03
CA GLY A 392 36.16 5.75 26.58
C GLY A 392 36.06 4.57 27.56
N ALA A 393 34.86 4.01 27.78
CA ALA A 393 34.64 2.90 28.72
C ALA A 393 35.51 1.65 28.43
N ILE A 394 35.77 1.37 27.16
CA ILE A 394 36.66 0.24 26.74
C ILE A 394 38.09 0.41 27.23
N PHE A 395 38.58 1.65 27.36
CA PHE A 395 39.92 1.93 27.89
C PHE A 395 40.03 1.44 29.35
N LEU A 396 39.01 1.70 30.18
CA LEU A 396 38.97 1.25 31.56
C LEU A 396 38.95 -0.28 31.70
N SER A 397 38.21 -0.97 30.85
CA SER A 397 38.20 -2.43 30.87
C SER A 397 39.51 -3.04 30.43
N ASN A 398 40.22 -2.44 29.48
CA ASN A 398 41.55 -2.87 29.06
C ASN A 398 42.58 -2.66 30.16
N GLU A 399 42.55 -1.52 30.90
CA GLU A 399 43.44 -1.22 31.99
C GLU A 399 43.32 -2.26 33.12
N VAL A 400 42.12 -2.66 33.47
CA VAL A 400 41.87 -3.76 34.43
C VAL A 400 42.47 -5.08 33.96
N THR A 401 42.37 -5.36 32.69
CA THR A 401 42.93 -6.61 32.14
C THR A 401 44.46 -6.64 32.18
N ILE A 402 45.11 -5.50 31.93
CA ILE A 402 46.56 -5.35 32.02
C ILE A 402 46.99 -5.49 33.48
N ASN A 403 46.37 -4.77 34.39
CA ASN A 403 46.70 -4.81 35.84
C ASN A 403 46.40 -6.17 36.49
N ALA A 404 45.63 -7.04 35.88
CA ALA A 404 45.37 -8.41 36.34
C ALA A 404 46.38 -9.44 35.81
N LEU A 405 47.29 -9.04 34.89
CA LEU A 405 48.34 -9.84 34.33
C LEU A 405 49.73 -9.59 34.95
N ASP A 406 49.86 -8.47 35.67
CA ASP A 406 51.03 -8.10 36.50
C ASP A 406 50.83 -8.59 37.94
#